data_f38460dcd19f0844f014f3010e78120a
#
_entry.id   f38460dcd19f0844f014f3010e78120a
#
_cell.length_a   1.000
_cell.length_b   1.000
_cell.length_c   1.000
_cell.angle_alpha   90.00
_cell.angle_beta   90.00
_cell.angle_gamma   90.00
#
_symmetry.space_group_name_H-M   'P 1'
#
loop_
_entity.id
_entity.type
_entity.pdbx_description
1 polymer ?
#
loop_
_entity_poly.entity_id
_entity_poly.type
_entity_poly.pdbx_seq_one_letter_code
_entity_poly.pdbx_strand_id
1 'polypeptide(L)'
;MAATIVVLGARNLGGAIIDHFLGRGWHAAGVARSQDTLDAVAARGALALEADASELESLSGALQQARDQLGSLDAVVNAVSASRPPRSGPFGGGELAEADLDAFRGWTVAVAEQAFVFLSAGAAALRAAGGGALIQITGGSSRRAMPGKGLWAAGAFATRALVQAAAQELRGEGIHAALLAVDATIESSRTAAFTRGSSAGALADMGQVAAAVAFLVAQGDRALTHEMVVTPAGERWLP
;
A
#
# COMPACT_ATOMS: atom_id res chain seq x y z
N MET A 1 12.50 20.76 -10.29
CA MET A 1 11.83 20.68 -8.96
C MET A 1 12.09 19.30 -8.40
N ALA A 2 12.10 19.12 -7.08
CA ALA A 2 12.18 17.78 -6.49
C ALA A 2 10.87 17.00 -6.82
N ALA A 3 11.00 15.69 -7.05
CA ALA A 3 9.84 14.84 -7.29
C ALA A 3 9.04 14.63 -6.00
N THR A 4 7.76 14.33 -6.12
CA THR A 4 6.82 14.20 -5.00
C THR A 4 6.21 12.81 -4.93
N ILE A 5 6.21 12.22 -3.73
CA ILE A 5 5.51 10.97 -3.42
C ILE A 5 4.39 11.20 -2.40
N VAL A 6 3.24 10.58 -2.62
CA VAL A 6 2.15 10.50 -1.63
C VAL A 6 1.98 9.07 -1.16
N VAL A 7 1.96 8.85 0.16
CA VAL A 7 1.86 7.53 0.78
C VAL A 7 0.60 7.44 1.62
N LEU A 8 -0.29 6.52 1.25
CA LEU A 8 -1.49 6.17 2.02
C LEU A 8 -1.14 5.13 3.08
N GLY A 9 -1.70 5.28 4.28
CA GLY A 9 -1.37 4.39 5.39
C GLY A 9 0.01 4.69 6.00
N ALA A 10 0.29 5.97 6.22
CA ALA A 10 1.59 6.56 6.57
C ALA A 10 2.15 6.19 7.97
N ARG A 11 1.65 5.16 8.63
CA ARG A 11 2.11 4.75 9.98
C ARG A 11 3.40 3.92 9.87
N ASN A 12 3.39 2.65 10.02
CA ASN A 12 4.56 1.74 10.07
C ASN A 12 5.36 1.72 8.74
N LEU A 13 5.00 0.82 7.83
CA LEU A 13 5.65 0.70 6.52
C LEU A 13 5.53 1.99 5.71
N GLY A 14 4.36 2.64 5.73
CA GLY A 14 4.20 3.91 5.03
C GLY A 14 5.12 5.01 5.56
N GLY A 15 5.36 5.06 6.89
CA GLY A 15 6.36 5.95 7.49
C GLY A 15 7.77 5.66 7.01
N ALA A 16 8.17 4.39 6.94
CA ALA A 16 9.49 4.00 6.41
C ALA A 16 9.66 4.34 4.91
N ILE A 17 8.58 4.24 4.12
CA ILE A 17 8.60 4.68 2.71
C ILE A 17 8.80 6.21 2.65
N ILE A 18 8.08 6.98 3.47
CA ILE A 18 8.26 8.44 3.55
C ILE A 18 9.71 8.78 3.90
N ASP A 19 10.27 8.19 4.95
CA ASP A 19 11.66 8.43 5.39
C ASP A 19 12.66 8.10 4.25
N HIS A 20 12.42 7.00 3.53
CA HIS A 20 13.28 6.56 2.44
C HIS A 20 13.32 7.57 1.27
N PHE A 21 12.18 8.16 0.90
CA PHE A 21 12.10 9.13 -0.19
C PHE A 21 12.59 10.52 0.24
N LEU A 22 12.27 10.96 1.46
CA LEU A 22 12.84 12.19 2.03
C LEU A 22 14.37 12.14 2.05
N GLY A 23 14.96 11.00 2.45
CA GLY A 23 16.40 10.77 2.44
C GLY A 23 17.03 10.81 1.04
N ARG A 24 16.23 10.77 -0.02
CA ARG A 24 16.64 10.92 -1.43
C ARG A 24 16.33 12.29 -2.02
N GLY A 25 15.91 13.24 -1.21
CA GLY A 25 15.61 14.60 -1.63
C GLY A 25 14.26 14.77 -2.34
N TRP A 26 13.35 13.80 -2.20
CA TRP A 26 11.98 13.94 -2.67
C TRP A 26 11.16 14.76 -1.67
N HIS A 27 10.12 15.40 -2.17
CA HIS A 27 9.03 15.83 -1.33
C HIS A 27 8.14 14.63 -1.01
N ALA A 28 7.60 14.56 0.20
CA ALA A 28 6.72 13.48 0.61
C ALA A 28 5.47 14.01 1.30
N ALA A 29 4.34 13.34 1.07
CA ALA A 29 3.12 13.52 1.84
C ALA A 29 2.63 12.17 2.38
N GLY A 30 2.05 12.18 3.57
CA GLY A 30 1.43 11.02 4.19
C GLY A 30 -0.05 11.24 4.43
N VAL A 31 -0.88 10.30 3.94
CA VAL A 31 -2.34 10.32 4.12
C VAL A 31 -2.73 9.41 5.27
N ALA A 32 -3.48 9.94 6.24
CA ALA A 32 -3.98 9.20 7.39
C ALA A 32 -5.27 9.81 7.95
N ARG A 33 -5.99 9.04 8.80
CA ARG A 33 -7.20 9.47 9.50
C ARG A 33 -6.97 9.88 10.95
N SER A 34 -5.90 9.38 11.58
CA SER A 34 -5.65 9.62 13.00
C SER A 34 -4.63 10.72 13.19
N GLN A 35 -4.92 11.62 14.14
CA GLN A 35 -4.04 12.73 14.48
C GLN A 35 -2.63 12.27 14.85
N ASP A 36 -2.49 11.21 15.66
CA ASP A 36 -1.18 10.65 16.04
C ASP A 36 -0.32 10.26 14.82
N THR A 37 -0.97 9.75 13.73
CA THR A 37 -0.24 9.42 12.51
C THR A 37 0.11 10.68 11.71
N LEU A 38 -0.77 11.66 11.67
CA LEU A 38 -0.53 12.95 11.02
C LEU A 38 0.62 13.70 11.70
N ASP A 39 0.63 13.73 13.03
CA ASP A 39 1.71 14.34 13.82
C ASP A 39 3.06 13.62 13.55
N ALA A 40 3.03 12.29 13.47
CA ALA A 40 4.22 11.51 13.15
C ALA A 40 4.72 11.74 11.71
N VAL A 41 3.83 11.99 10.75
CA VAL A 41 4.18 12.38 9.37
C VAL A 41 4.83 13.76 9.36
N ALA A 42 4.22 14.73 10.03
CA ALA A 42 4.74 16.10 10.13
C ALA A 42 6.11 16.14 10.82
N ALA A 43 6.31 15.34 11.87
CA ALA A 43 7.58 15.23 12.58
C ALA A 43 8.73 14.68 11.70
N ARG A 44 8.43 13.97 10.60
CA ARG A 44 9.41 13.54 9.58
C ARG A 44 9.77 14.64 8.58
N GLY A 45 9.08 15.77 8.60
CA GLY A 45 9.22 16.82 7.59
C GLY A 45 8.42 16.56 6.32
N ALA A 46 7.45 15.64 6.36
CA ALA A 46 6.52 15.37 5.27
C ALA A 46 5.20 16.14 5.44
N LEU A 47 4.49 16.40 4.35
CA LEU A 47 3.16 17.00 4.38
C LEU A 47 2.16 16.00 4.96
N ALA A 48 1.51 16.33 6.06
CA ALA A 48 0.46 15.52 6.67
C ALA A 48 -0.90 15.88 6.06
N LEU A 49 -1.62 14.90 5.52
CA LEU A 49 -2.91 15.06 4.88
C LEU A 49 -3.96 14.19 5.56
N GLU A 50 -4.95 14.84 6.17
CA GLU A 50 -6.08 14.14 6.76
C GLU A 50 -7.06 13.71 5.67
N ALA A 51 -7.21 12.39 5.46
CA ALA A 51 -8.21 11.85 4.54
C ALA A 51 -8.51 10.37 4.84
N ASP A 52 -9.73 9.93 4.49
CA ASP A 52 -10.08 8.52 4.42
C ASP A 52 -9.69 7.95 3.05
N ALA A 53 -8.65 7.15 3.00
CA ALA A 53 -8.16 6.51 1.78
C ALA A 53 -9.12 5.45 1.19
N SER A 54 -10.25 5.17 1.84
CA SER A 54 -11.32 4.31 1.33
C SER A 54 -12.52 5.10 0.78
N GLU A 55 -12.45 6.43 0.78
CA GLU A 55 -13.47 7.33 0.23
C GLU A 55 -12.90 8.10 -0.96
N LEU A 56 -13.54 7.94 -2.13
CA LEU A 56 -13.00 8.46 -3.39
C LEU A 56 -12.81 9.99 -3.39
N GLU A 57 -13.80 10.73 -2.92
CA GLU A 57 -13.73 12.20 -2.87
C GLU A 57 -12.67 12.68 -1.87
N SER A 58 -12.61 12.06 -0.68
CA SER A 58 -11.64 12.38 0.36
C SER A 58 -10.21 12.16 -0.12
N LEU A 59 -9.93 11.00 -0.74
CA LEU A 59 -8.61 10.71 -1.29
C LEU A 59 -8.25 11.62 -2.46
N SER A 60 -9.18 11.87 -3.38
CA SER A 60 -8.96 12.77 -4.52
C SER A 60 -8.58 14.18 -4.08
N GLY A 61 -9.29 14.72 -3.06
CA GLY A 61 -8.97 16.01 -2.47
C GLY A 61 -7.57 16.06 -1.84
N ALA A 62 -7.18 15.01 -1.12
CA ALA A 62 -5.85 14.92 -0.53
C ALA A 62 -4.72 14.85 -1.58
N LEU A 63 -4.91 14.10 -2.68
CA LEU A 63 -3.94 14.03 -3.77
C LEU A 63 -3.82 15.37 -4.51
N GLN A 64 -4.92 16.07 -4.72
CA GLN A 64 -4.92 17.42 -5.29
C GLN A 64 -4.18 18.40 -4.37
N GLN A 65 -4.47 18.39 -3.06
CA GLN A 65 -3.80 19.23 -2.08
C GLN A 65 -2.28 18.96 -2.02
N ALA A 66 -1.85 17.69 -2.09
CA ALA A 66 -0.43 17.34 -2.16
C ALA A 66 0.24 17.99 -3.37
N ARG A 67 -0.34 17.85 -4.56
CA ARG A 67 0.17 18.43 -5.79
C ARG A 67 0.27 19.95 -5.71
N ASP A 68 -0.76 20.61 -5.18
CA ASP A 68 -0.83 22.07 -5.10
C ASP A 68 0.21 22.63 -4.11
N GLN A 69 0.45 21.94 -2.99
CA GLN A 69 1.39 22.40 -1.98
C GLN A 69 2.85 22.02 -2.26
N LEU A 70 3.10 20.85 -2.91
CA LEU A 70 4.45 20.35 -3.16
C LEU A 70 4.92 20.60 -4.60
N GLY A 71 4.05 21.05 -5.50
CA GLY A 71 4.37 21.51 -6.84
C GLY A 71 4.44 20.42 -7.91
N SER A 72 4.45 19.14 -7.53
CA SER A 72 4.36 17.99 -8.45
C SER A 72 3.66 16.80 -7.79
N LEU A 73 3.37 15.76 -8.58
CA LEU A 73 2.94 14.46 -8.10
C LEU A 73 3.52 13.40 -9.04
N ASP A 74 4.51 12.66 -8.56
CA ASP A 74 5.28 11.73 -9.38
C ASP A 74 5.04 10.27 -8.97
N ALA A 75 4.61 10.02 -7.72
CA ALA A 75 4.27 8.69 -7.25
C ALA A 75 3.16 8.71 -6.20
N VAL A 76 2.26 7.72 -6.26
CA VAL A 76 1.28 7.44 -5.21
C VAL A 76 1.42 5.99 -4.78
N VAL A 77 1.56 5.76 -3.46
CA VAL A 77 1.79 4.44 -2.88
C VAL A 77 0.71 4.12 -1.86
N ASN A 78 0.07 2.97 -2.02
CA ASN A 78 -0.89 2.46 -1.05
C ASN A 78 -0.26 1.41 -0.13
N ALA A 79 -0.01 1.78 1.12
CA ALA A 79 0.46 0.91 2.19
C ALA A 79 -0.65 0.57 3.22
N VAL A 80 -1.91 0.83 2.89
CA VAL A 80 -3.05 0.43 3.72
C VAL A 80 -3.29 -1.06 3.56
N SER A 81 -3.29 -1.82 4.66
CA SER A 81 -3.53 -3.27 4.61
C SER A 81 -5.02 -3.62 4.68
N ALA A 82 -5.74 -3.03 5.64
CA ALA A 82 -7.19 -3.19 5.79
C ALA A 82 -7.76 -1.88 6.31
N SER A 83 -8.63 -1.25 5.52
CA SER A 83 -9.21 0.06 5.84
C SER A 83 -10.30 -0.05 6.92
N ARG A 84 -11.13 -1.09 6.83
CA ARG A 84 -12.31 -1.31 7.68
C ARG A 84 -12.42 -2.78 8.13
N PRO A 85 -11.45 -3.30 8.91
CA PRO A 85 -11.54 -4.67 9.41
C PRO A 85 -12.73 -4.80 10.38
N PRO A 86 -13.32 -5.99 10.52
CA PRO A 86 -14.34 -6.24 11.53
C PRO A 86 -13.86 -5.85 12.93
N ARG A 87 -14.80 -5.45 13.79
CA ARG A 87 -14.48 -5.03 15.18
C ARG A 87 -13.98 -6.18 16.04
N SER A 88 -14.33 -7.41 15.70
CA SER A 88 -14.00 -8.64 16.44
C SER A 88 -13.74 -9.79 15.48
N GLY A 89 -13.26 -10.91 16.01
CA GLY A 89 -12.96 -12.10 15.23
C GLY A 89 -11.48 -12.23 14.83
N PRO A 90 -11.10 -13.37 14.27
CA PRO A 90 -9.73 -13.65 13.88
C PRO A 90 -9.31 -12.83 12.66
N PHE A 91 -8.01 -12.55 12.56
CA PHE A 91 -7.43 -11.91 11.38
C PHE A 91 -7.67 -12.77 10.12
N GLY A 92 -8.23 -12.16 9.10
CA GLY A 92 -8.49 -12.83 7.82
C GLY A 92 -9.83 -13.58 7.74
N GLY A 93 -10.65 -13.48 8.79
CA GLY A 93 -12.03 -13.98 8.84
C GLY A 93 -12.23 -15.34 9.49
N GLY A 94 -11.16 -16.09 9.79
CA GLY A 94 -11.27 -17.42 10.40
C GLY A 94 -11.67 -18.52 9.41
N GLU A 95 -12.15 -19.65 9.94
CA GLU A 95 -12.61 -20.77 9.14
C GLU A 95 -13.82 -20.36 8.28
N LEU A 96 -13.77 -20.70 6.99
CA LEU A 96 -14.73 -20.19 6.01
C LEU A 96 -16.19 -20.62 6.32
N ALA A 97 -16.36 -21.82 6.85
CA ALA A 97 -17.69 -22.36 7.22
C ALA A 97 -18.29 -21.67 8.45
N GLU A 98 -17.50 -20.99 9.26
CA GLU A 98 -17.92 -20.32 10.48
C GLU A 98 -17.94 -18.79 10.35
N ALA A 99 -17.40 -18.27 9.26
CA ALA A 99 -17.33 -16.85 9.00
C ALA A 99 -18.71 -16.26 8.70
N ASP A 100 -18.97 -15.06 9.20
CA ASP A 100 -20.20 -14.31 8.92
C ASP A 100 -20.04 -13.27 7.81
N LEU A 101 -21.14 -12.61 7.44
CA LEU A 101 -21.15 -11.58 6.42
C LEU A 101 -20.40 -10.31 6.84
N ASP A 102 -20.28 -10.03 8.13
CA ASP A 102 -19.52 -8.87 8.61
C ASP A 102 -18.02 -9.11 8.40
N ALA A 103 -17.54 -10.31 8.72
CA ALA A 103 -16.18 -10.73 8.40
C ALA A 103 -15.92 -10.70 6.89
N PHE A 104 -16.84 -11.19 6.05
CA PHE A 104 -16.74 -11.13 4.60
C PHE A 104 -16.66 -9.68 4.10
N ARG A 105 -17.53 -8.80 4.56
CA ARG A 105 -17.51 -7.39 4.17
C ARG A 105 -16.19 -6.70 4.56
N GLY A 106 -15.72 -6.91 5.80
CA GLY A 106 -14.50 -6.28 6.30
C GLY A 106 -13.21 -6.82 5.68
N TRP A 107 -13.11 -8.14 5.46
CA TRP A 107 -11.88 -8.74 4.96
C TRP A 107 -11.83 -8.92 3.44
N THR A 108 -12.97 -8.95 2.76
CA THR A 108 -13.02 -9.12 1.30
C THR A 108 -13.45 -7.84 0.62
N VAL A 109 -14.67 -7.36 0.90
CA VAL A 109 -15.27 -6.24 0.17
C VAL A 109 -14.52 -4.95 0.45
N ALA A 110 -14.31 -4.59 1.72
CA ALA A 110 -13.63 -3.34 2.07
C ALA A 110 -12.16 -3.29 1.60
N VAL A 111 -11.49 -4.44 1.49
CA VAL A 111 -10.12 -4.52 0.94
C VAL A 111 -10.10 -4.26 -0.56
N ALA A 112 -11.02 -4.89 -1.31
CA ALA A 112 -11.16 -4.69 -2.75
C ALA A 112 -11.61 -3.25 -3.09
N GLU A 113 -12.59 -2.72 -2.35
CA GLU A 113 -13.10 -1.36 -2.49
C GLU A 113 -11.99 -0.32 -2.26
N GLN A 114 -11.20 -0.48 -1.21
CA GLN A 114 -10.10 0.43 -0.92
C GLN A 114 -9.03 0.40 -2.03
N ALA A 115 -8.71 -0.77 -2.59
CA ALA A 115 -7.80 -0.88 -3.73
C ALA A 115 -8.38 -0.19 -4.99
N PHE A 116 -9.68 -0.35 -5.25
CA PHE A 116 -10.36 0.34 -6.34
C PHE A 116 -10.31 1.86 -6.17
N VAL A 117 -10.65 2.37 -4.98
CA VAL A 117 -10.60 3.82 -4.67
C VAL A 117 -9.19 4.36 -4.88
N PHE A 118 -8.16 3.66 -4.40
CA PHE A 118 -6.77 4.04 -4.60
C PHE A 118 -6.40 4.11 -6.08
N LEU A 119 -6.72 3.08 -6.86
CA LEU A 119 -6.38 3.04 -8.29
C LEU A 119 -7.12 4.12 -9.06
N SER A 120 -8.39 4.35 -8.78
CA SER A 120 -9.22 5.35 -9.45
C SER A 120 -8.74 6.78 -9.14
N ALA A 121 -8.60 7.14 -7.87
CA ALA A 121 -8.14 8.47 -7.46
C ALA A 121 -6.69 8.72 -7.89
N GLY A 122 -5.80 7.74 -7.69
CA GLY A 122 -4.40 7.84 -8.05
C GLY A 122 -4.18 7.98 -9.56
N ALA A 123 -4.90 7.20 -10.36
CA ALA A 123 -4.85 7.33 -11.83
C ALA A 123 -5.31 8.72 -12.30
N ALA A 124 -6.42 9.24 -11.77
CA ALA A 124 -6.91 10.56 -12.11
C ALA A 124 -5.90 11.67 -11.73
N ALA A 125 -5.31 11.58 -10.54
CA ALA A 125 -4.32 12.55 -10.08
C ALA A 125 -3.04 12.51 -10.90
N LEU A 126 -2.52 11.32 -11.23
CA LEU A 126 -1.32 11.15 -12.05
C LEU A 126 -1.55 11.56 -13.51
N ARG A 127 -2.74 11.30 -14.10
CA ARG A 127 -3.10 11.87 -15.42
C ARG A 127 -2.98 13.39 -15.42
N ALA A 128 -3.54 14.03 -14.40
CA ALA A 128 -3.49 15.49 -14.27
C ALA A 128 -2.07 16.02 -14.02
N ALA A 129 -1.15 15.17 -13.56
CA ALA A 129 0.26 15.47 -13.36
C ALA A 129 1.13 15.16 -14.59
N GLY A 130 0.61 14.42 -15.58
CA GLY A 130 1.33 14.05 -16.80
C GLY A 130 2.00 12.67 -16.76
N GLY A 131 1.65 11.82 -15.79
CA GLY A 131 2.17 10.47 -15.60
C GLY A 131 2.74 10.23 -14.21
N GLY A 132 3.41 9.09 -14.01
CA GLY A 132 4.06 8.74 -12.74
C GLY A 132 3.84 7.30 -12.31
N ALA A 133 4.15 6.97 -11.05
CA ALA A 133 4.05 5.62 -10.51
C ALA A 133 2.88 5.44 -9.54
N LEU A 134 2.14 4.34 -9.68
CA LEU A 134 0.97 3.98 -8.88
C LEU A 134 1.21 2.59 -8.25
N ILE A 135 1.67 2.55 -7.01
CA ILE A 135 2.15 1.32 -6.38
C ILE A 135 1.18 0.84 -5.30
N GLN A 136 0.57 -0.33 -5.51
CA GLN A 136 -0.25 -1.02 -4.53
C GLN A 136 0.59 -2.03 -3.76
N ILE A 137 0.66 -1.90 -2.44
CA ILE A 137 1.27 -2.91 -1.57
C ILE A 137 0.19 -3.88 -1.09
N THR A 138 0.51 -5.16 -1.08
CA THR A 138 -0.33 -6.25 -0.57
C THR A 138 0.53 -7.31 0.12
N GLY A 139 -0.10 -8.40 0.59
CA GLY A 139 0.62 -9.55 1.18
C GLY A 139 0.64 -10.78 0.28
N GLY A 140 1.32 -11.84 0.70
CA GLY A 140 1.36 -13.14 0.01
C GLY A 140 -0.01 -13.78 -0.19
N SER A 141 -1.01 -13.35 0.60
CA SER A 141 -2.41 -13.77 0.42
C SER A 141 -3.01 -13.36 -0.93
N SER A 142 -2.39 -12.45 -1.68
CA SER A 142 -2.78 -12.12 -3.06
C SER A 142 -2.37 -13.20 -4.07
N ARG A 143 -1.59 -14.18 -3.64
CA ARG A 143 -1.04 -15.27 -4.48
C ARG A 143 -1.47 -16.66 -4.03
N ARG A 144 -1.74 -16.83 -2.74
CA ARG A 144 -2.22 -18.09 -2.17
C ARG A 144 -3.23 -17.85 -1.05
N ALA A 145 -4.28 -18.64 -1.00
CA ALA A 145 -5.18 -18.71 0.13
C ALA A 145 -4.64 -19.72 1.16
N MET A 146 -4.82 -19.40 2.43
CA MET A 146 -4.47 -20.29 3.55
C MET A 146 -5.70 -20.56 4.40
N PRO A 147 -5.80 -21.75 5.05
CA PRO A 147 -6.84 -22.03 6.03
C PRO A 147 -6.93 -20.90 7.07
N GLY A 148 -8.15 -20.52 7.45
CA GLY A 148 -8.41 -19.43 8.39
C GLY A 148 -8.18 -18.02 7.86
N LYS A 149 -7.74 -17.84 6.60
CA LYS A 149 -7.49 -16.53 5.95
C LYS A 149 -8.15 -16.39 4.59
N GLY A 150 -9.17 -17.21 4.31
CA GLY A 150 -9.82 -17.26 3.00
C GLY A 150 -10.45 -15.92 2.59
N LEU A 151 -11.10 -15.22 3.52
CA LEU A 151 -11.74 -13.94 3.24
C LEU A 151 -10.72 -12.82 2.94
N TRP A 152 -9.64 -12.77 3.71
CA TRP A 152 -8.52 -11.87 3.44
C TRP A 152 -7.88 -12.16 2.08
N ALA A 153 -7.65 -13.44 1.77
CA ALA A 153 -7.10 -13.83 0.48
C ALA A 153 -8.02 -13.41 -0.68
N ALA A 154 -9.34 -13.57 -0.56
CA ALA A 154 -10.29 -13.15 -1.59
C ALA A 154 -10.18 -11.63 -1.88
N GLY A 155 -10.09 -10.79 -0.86
CA GLY A 155 -9.86 -9.35 -1.03
C GLY A 155 -8.49 -9.04 -1.66
N ALA A 156 -7.45 -9.76 -1.26
CA ALA A 156 -6.10 -9.58 -1.79
C ALA A 156 -5.98 -10.05 -3.26
N PHE A 157 -6.65 -11.14 -3.65
CA PHE A 157 -6.75 -11.57 -5.06
C PHE A 157 -7.54 -10.55 -5.91
N ALA A 158 -8.62 -9.98 -5.37
CA ALA A 158 -9.34 -8.91 -6.04
C ALA A 158 -8.44 -7.68 -6.25
N THR A 159 -7.68 -7.26 -5.23
CA THR A 159 -6.68 -6.19 -5.33
C THR A 159 -5.68 -6.48 -6.45
N ARG A 160 -5.13 -7.70 -6.52
CA ARG A 160 -4.19 -8.10 -7.56
C ARG A 160 -4.80 -7.99 -8.95
N ALA A 161 -6.04 -8.48 -9.14
CA ALA A 161 -6.74 -8.42 -10.41
C ALA A 161 -6.96 -6.96 -10.88
N LEU A 162 -7.36 -6.06 -9.94
CA LEU A 162 -7.55 -4.64 -10.22
C LEU A 162 -6.23 -3.96 -10.65
N VAL A 163 -5.12 -4.25 -9.97
CA VAL A 163 -3.82 -3.68 -10.36
C VAL A 163 -3.36 -4.20 -11.71
N GLN A 164 -3.56 -5.49 -12.02
CA GLN A 164 -3.22 -6.06 -13.33
C GLN A 164 -4.00 -5.39 -14.46
N ALA A 165 -5.29 -5.10 -14.26
CA ALA A 165 -6.09 -4.34 -15.22
C ALA A 165 -5.56 -2.91 -15.38
N ALA A 166 -5.38 -2.19 -14.26
CA ALA A 166 -4.85 -0.83 -14.25
C ALA A 166 -3.47 -0.73 -14.93
N ALA A 167 -2.58 -1.70 -14.74
CA ALA A 167 -1.27 -1.73 -15.38
C ALA A 167 -1.35 -1.79 -16.91
N GLN A 168 -2.36 -2.48 -17.46
CA GLN A 168 -2.58 -2.56 -18.91
C GLN A 168 -3.25 -1.30 -19.46
N GLU A 169 -4.22 -0.77 -18.73
CA GLU A 169 -5.01 0.40 -19.13
C GLU A 169 -4.19 1.70 -19.10
N LEU A 170 -3.37 1.88 -18.06
CA LEU A 170 -2.73 3.16 -17.74
C LEU A 170 -1.33 3.34 -18.36
N ARG A 171 -0.66 2.25 -18.77
CA ARG A 171 0.72 2.34 -19.32
C ARG A 171 0.85 3.23 -20.54
N GLY A 172 -0.18 3.28 -21.38
CA GLY A 172 -0.22 4.17 -22.56
C GLY A 172 -0.34 5.65 -22.22
N GLU A 173 -0.66 5.95 -20.96
CA GLU A 173 -0.81 7.31 -20.42
C GLU A 173 0.43 7.74 -19.61
N GLY A 174 1.51 6.99 -19.65
CA GLY A 174 2.72 7.26 -18.86
C GLY A 174 2.56 6.97 -17.36
N ILE A 175 1.58 6.13 -16.98
CA ILE A 175 1.36 5.74 -15.58
C ILE A 175 1.79 4.29 -15.38
N HIS A 176 2.82 4.09 -14.53
CA HIS A 176 3.32 2.78 -14.14
C HIS A 176 2.53 2.26 -12.93
N ALA A 177 1.51 1.44 -13.16
CA ALA A 177 0.82 0.73 -12.08
C ALA A 177 1.50 -0.60 -11.77
N ALA A 178 1.82 -0.85 -10.49
CA ALA A 178 2.48 -2.08 -10.05
C ALA A 178 1.96 -2.58 -8.69
N LEU A 179 1.98 -3.91 -8.53
CA LEU A 179 1.70 -4.62 -7.28
C LEU A 179 3.00 -5.02 -6.62
N LEU A 180 3.19 -4.64 -5.35
CA LEU A 180 4.25 -5.15 -4.49
C LEU A 180 3.64 -6.08 -3.44
N ALA A 181 3.84 -7.38 -3.57
CA ALA A 181 3.42 -8.37 -2.59
C ALA A 181 4.55 -8.61 -1.57
N VAL A 182 4.33 -8.22 -0.32
CA VAL A 182 5.23 -8.52 0.80
C VAL A 182 4.75 -9.82 1.45
N ASP A 183 5.34 -10.95 1.06
CA ASP A 183 4.96 -12.26 1.60
C ASP A 183 5.73 -12.58 2.87
N ALA A 184 5.45 -11.80 3.91
CA ALA A 184 6.03 -11.94 5.23
C ALA A 184 5.25 -11.12 6.27
N THR A 185 5.50 -11.43 7.55
CA THR A 185 5.15 -10.50 8.62
C THR A 185 6.18 -9.38 8.64
N ILE A 186 5.71 -8.14 8.50
CA ILE A 186 6.58 -6.95 8.57
C ILE A 186 6.91 -6.67 10.03
N GLU A 187 8.18 -6.51 10.34
CA GLU A 187 8.62 -6.11 11.68
C GLU A 187 8.18 -4.67 11.98
N SER A 188 7.38 -4.50 13.03
CA SER A 188 6.87 -3.20 13.46
C SER A 188 6.42 -3.24 14.91
N SER A 189 6.22 -2.08 15.53
CA SER A 189 5.64 -1.99 16.87
C SER A 189 4.27 -2.70 16.99
N ARG A 190 3.49 -2.69 15.90
CA ARG A 190 2.17 -3.34 15.84
C ARG A 190 2.26 -4.85 15.80
N THR A 191 3.30 -5.41 15.19
CA THR A 191 3.50 -6.85 15.05
C THR A 191 4.39 -7.45 16.14
N ALA A 192 4.99 -6.63 16.99
CA ALA A 192 5.94 -7.04 18.02
C ALA A 192 5.41 -8.15 18.96
N ALA A 193 4.10 -8.15 19.27
CA ALA A 193 3.48 -9.19 20.09
C ALA A 193 3.48 -10.56 19.40
N PHE A 194 3.35 -10.59 18.07
CA PHE A 194 3.27 -11.81 17.24
C PHE A 194 4.64 -12.27 16.75
N THR A 195 5.62 -11.38 16.70
CA THR A 195 6.97 -11.64 16.19
C THR A 195 7.99 -11.92 17.29
N ARG A 196 7.55 -11.92 18.55
CA ARG A 196 8.43 -12.17 19.69
C ARG A 196 9.07 -13.57 19.60
N GLY A 197 10.40 -13.59 19.50
CA GLY A 197 11.17 -14.83 19.33
C GLY A 197 11.34 -15.27 17.87
N SER A 198 10.79 -14.56 16.89
CA SER A 198 11.13 -14.80 15.49
C SER A 198 12.56 -14.33 15.19
N SER A 199 13.26 -15.05 14.32
CA SER A 199 14.56 -14.59 13.82
C SER A 199 14.35 -13.39 12.86
N ALA A 200 15.31 -12.49 12.79
CA ALA A 200 15.28 -11.38 11.84
C ALA A 200 15.09 -11.85 10.38
N GLY A 201 15.70 -12.99 10.03
CA GLY A 201 15.55 -13.58 8.69
C GLY A 201 14.17 -14.16 8.37
N ALA A 202 13.24 -14.22 9.34
CA ALA A 202 11.85 -14.64 9.14
C ALA A 202 10.88 -13.44 8.99
N LEU A 203 11.37 -12.22 9.14
CA LEU A 203 10.55 -11.00 9.13
C LEU A 203 10.98 -10.09 7.97
N ALA A 204 10.02 -9.37 7.39
CA ALA A 204 10.34 -8.34 6.40
C ALA A 204 10.77 -7.04 7.11
N ASP A 205 11.93 -6.52 6.71
CA ASP A 205 12.44 -5.23 7.14
C ASP A 205 11.75 -4.09 6.36
N MET A 206 11.23 -3.08 7.06
CA MET A 206 10.49 -1.98 6.44
C MET A 206 11.36 -1.13 5.50
N GLY A 207 12.64 -0.95 5.81
CA GLY A 207 13.57 -0.19 4.96
C GLY A 207 13.86 -0.91 3.65
N GLN A 208 14.00 -2.25 3.68
CA GLN A 208 14.19 -3.04 2.46
C GLN A 208 12.91 -3.08 1.61
N VAL A 209 11.73 -3.13 2.22
CA VAL A 209 10.47 -3.00 1.48
C VAL A 209 10.33 -1.60 0.87
N ALA A 210 10.71 -0.53 1.59
CA ALA A 210 10.74 0.83 1.05
C ALA A 210 11.72 0.96 -0.14
N ALA A 211 12.87 0.28 -0.10
CA ALA A 211 13.80 0.22 -1.23
C ALA A 211 13.20 -0.51 -2.45
N ALA A 212 12.39 -1.55 -2.26
CA ALA A 212 11.65 -2.21 -3.33
C ALA A 212 10.60 -1.26 -3.96
N VAL A 213 9.90 -0.46 -3.15
CA VAL A 213 9.02 0.60 -3.67
C VAL A 213 9.80 1.60 -4.50
N ALA A 214 10.95 2.07 -4.01
CA ALA A 214 11.79 3.02 -4.75
C ALA A 214 12.32 2.43 -6.07
N PHE A 215 12.63 1.14 -6.11
CA PHE A 215 12.99 0.45 -7.36
C PHE A 215 11.84 0.51 -8.37
N LEU A 216 10.61 0.20 -7.97
CA LEU A 216 9.44 0.25 -8.85
C LEU A 216 9.17 1.69 -9.35
N VAL A 217 9.27 2.68 -8.47
CA VAL A 217 9.04 4.10 -8.81
C VAL A 217 10.09 4.63 -9.80
N ALA A 218 11.32 4.14 -9.73
CA ALA A 218 12.43 4.64 -10.55
C ALA A 218 12.54 4.00 -11.95
N GLN A 219 11.65 3.05 -12.31
CA GLN A 219 11.72 2.34 -13.57
C GLN A 219 11.33 3.23 -14.76
N GLY A 220 12.09 3.11 -15.83
CA GLY A 220 11.75 3.76 -17.11
C GLY A 220 10.85 2.89 -17.98
N ASP A 221 10.15 3.51 -18.91
CA ASP A 221 9.06 2.96 -19.74
C ASP A 221 9.43 1.71 -20.55
N ARG A 222 10.71 1.42 -20.72
CA ARG A 222 11.18 0.29 -21.55
C ARG A 222 11.36 -1.02 -20.79
N ALA A 223 11.20 -0.99 -19.43
CA ALA A 223 11.37 -2.16 -18.58
C ALA A 223 10.57 -2.00 -17.27
N LEU A 224 9.25 -2.08 -17.36
CA LEU A 224 8.34 -1.93 -16.21
C LEU A 224 8.05 -3.27 -15.54
N THR A 225 8.16 -3.32 -14.23
CA THR A 225 7.75 -4.44 -13.38
C THR A 225 6.33 -4.21 -12.88
N HIS A 226 5.37 -4.99 -13.33
CA HIS A 226 3.96 -4.83 -12.92
C HIS A 226 3.57 -5.64 -11.69
N GLU A 227 4.36 -6.67 -11.34
CA GLU A 227 4.19 -7.46 -10.13
C GLU A 227 5.55 -7.85 -9.57
N MET A 228 5.80 -7.51 -8.31
CA MET A 228 7.00 -7.87 -7.56
C MET A 228 6.59 -8.58 -6.26
N VAL A 229 7.31 -9.65 -5.92
CA VAL A 229 7.15 -10.34 -4.64
C VAL A 229 8.45 -10.24 -3.88
N VAL A 230 8.36 -9.86 -2.60
CA VAL A 230 9.49 -9.84 -1.67
C VAL A 230 9.20 -10.76 -0.50
N THR A 231 10.17 -11.60 -0.15
CA THR A 231 10.11 -12.55 0.96
C THR A 231 11.40 -12.48 1.76
N PRO A 232 11.37 -12.67 3.08
CA PRO A 232 12.59 -12.84 3.87
C PRO A 232 13.25 -14.18 3.56
N ALA A 233 14.56 -14.28 3.78
CA ALA A 233 15.33 -15.48 3.48
C ALA A 233 14.85 -16.75 4.23
N GLY A 234 14.17 -16.58 5.36
CA GLY A 234 13.59 -17.68 6.14
C GLY A 234 12.20 -18.13 5.71
N GLU A 235 11.59 -17.51 4.69
CA GLU A 235 10.30 -17.95 4.16
C GLU A 235 10.46 -19.30 3.44
N ARG A 236 9.57 -20.25 3.76
CA ARG A 236 9.64 -21.61 3.20
C ARG A 236 8.93 -21.74 1.86
N TRP A 237 8.01 -20.86 1.58
CA TRP A 237 7.29 -20.86 0.33
C TRP A 237 7.74 -19.68 -0.54
N LEU A 238 8.09 -20.00 -1.79
CA LEU A 238 8.39 -19.01 -2.82
C LEU A 238 7.28 -19.03 -3.87
N PRO A 239 6.83 -17.88 -4.35
CA PRO A 239 5.78 -17.77 -5.37
C PRO A 239 6.23 -18.28 -6.74
#